data_be5868b14cdb6bc4c30986fb848a482f
#
_entry.id   be5868b14cdb6bc4c30986fb848a482f
#
_cell.length_a   1.000
_cell.length_b   1.000
_cell.length_c   1.000
_cell.angle_alpha   90.00
_cell.angle_beta   90.00
_cell.angle_gamma   90.00
#
_symmetry.space_group_name_H-M   'P 1'
#
loop_
_entity.id
_entity.type
_entity.pdbx_description
1 polymer ?
#
loop_
_entity_poly.entity_id
_entity_poly.type
_entity_poly.pdbx_seq_one_letter_code
_entity_poly.pdbx_strand_id
1 'polypeptide(L)'
;MIKQLTCKEIKDYLKSNPKSVLLDVRTQEEWDNVGRPDGDKIGLRTYFLEIRRSTSFDFLQEFKNFNINHDEEILVICKSGERSQISAELLSRENYKSVNISDGFEGSQEGAGWKNCGLPIQF
;
A
#
# COMPACT_ATOMS: atom_id res chain seq x y z
N MET A 1 15.48 7.19 -1.01
CA MET A 1 15.07 6.45 0.20
C MET A 1 13.55 6.43 0.33
N ILE A 2 12.98 5.32 0.70
CA ILE A 2 11.53 5.17 0.81
C ILE A 2 11.02 5.69 2.15
N LYS A 3 10.06 6.59 2.10
CA LYS A 3 9.40 7.11 3.29
C LYS A 3 8.61 5.99 3.97
N GLN A 4 8.68 5.95 5.31
CA GLN A 4 7.96 4.95 6.11
C GLN A 4 6.81 5.63 6.83
N LEU A 5 5.66 4.96 6.87
CA LEU A 5 4.46 5.48 7.50
C LEU A 5 3.76 4.35 8.24
N THR A 6 3.31 4.59 9.46
CA THR A 6 2.51 3.60 10.18
C THR A 6 1.02 3.85 9.91
N CYS A 7 0.19 2.83 10.13
CA CYS A 7 -1.25 2.94 9.86
C CYS A 7 -1.93 4.04 10.68
N LYS A 8 -1.50 4.25 11.92
CA LYS A 8 -2.08 5.31 12.74
C LYS A 8 -1.81 6.71 12.22
N GLU A 9 -0.81 6.87 11.35
CA GLU A 9 -0.44 8.17 10.78
C GLU A 9 -1.14 8.46 9.45
N ILE A 10 -1.83 7.47 8.88
CA ILE A 10 -2.40 7.59 7.52
C ILE A 10 -3.39 8.75 7.41
N LYS A 11 -4.32 8.87 8.35
CA LYS A 11 -5.36 9.89 8.25
C LYS A 11 -4.77 11.31 8.24
N ASP A 12 -3.75 11.55 9.08
CA ASP A 12 -3.08 12.84 9.10
C ASP A 12 -2.26 13.05 7.82
N TYR A 13 -1.64 12.00 7.33
CA TYR A 13 -0.86 12.07 6.09
C TYR A 13 -1.75 12.49 4.92
N LEU A 14 -2.98 11.96 4.85
CA LEU A 14 -3.93 12.30 3.79
C LEU A 14 -4.33 13.77 3.81
N LYS A 15 -4.38 14.38 4.98
CA LYS A 15 -4.72 15.80 5.09
C LYS A 15 -3.68 16.67 4.40
N SER A 16 -2.40 16.29 4.52
CA SER A 16 -1.30 17.02 3.89
C SER A 16 -1.02 16.56 2.46
N ASN A 17 -1.44 15.35 2.12
CA ASN A 17 -1.17 14.73 0.82
C ASN A 17 -2.47 14.16 0.25
N PRO A 18 -3.41 15.03 -0.16
CA PRO A 18 -4.75 14.56 -0.59
C PRO A 18 -4.72 13.76 -1.90
N LYS A 19 -3.65 13.88 -2.69
CA LYS A 19 -3.49 13.06 -3.89
C LYS A 19 -2.73 11.79 -3.53
N SER A 20 -3.29 10.98 -2.65
CA SER A 20 -2.70 9.71 -2.26
C SER A 20 -3.60 8.56 -2.67
N VAL A 21 -2.97 7.43 -3.01
CA VAL A 21 -3.68 6.19 -3.32
C VAL A 21 -3.05 5.07 -2.49
N LEU A 22 -3.78 3.99 -2.33
CA LEU A 22 -3.29 2.82 -1.60
C LEU A 22 -3.11 1.67 -2.58
N LEU A 23 -1.96 0.99 -2.50
CA LEU A 23 -1.68 -0.19 -3.30
C LEU A 23 -1.40 -1.36 -2.37
N ASP A 24 -2.29 -2.34 -2.38
CA ASP A 24 -2.13 -3.56 -1.59
C ASP A 24 -1.47 -4.62 -2.46
N VAL A 25 -0.27 -5.05 -2.06
CA VAL A 25 0.53 -6.00 -2.84
C VAL A 25 0.51 -7.42 -2.27
N ARG A 26 -0.43 -7.68 -1.34
CA ARG A 26 -0.62 -9.01 -0.78
C ARG A 26 -1.23 -9.95 -1.81
N THR A 27 -1.50 -11.19 -1.41
CA THR A 27 -2.06 -12.20 -2.29
C THR A 27 -3.59 -12.23 -2.23
N GLN A 28 -4.21 -12.77 -3.27
CA GLN A 28 -5.66 -13.00 -3.29
C GLN A 28 -6.10 -13.82 -2.07
N GLU A 29 -5.31 -14.81 -1.68
CA GLU A 29 -5.61 -15.64 -0.54
C GLU A 29 -5.66 -14.84 0.75
N GLU A 30 -4.73 -13.91 0.94
CA GLU A 30 -4.74 -13.02 2.10
C GLU A 30 -5.97 -12.12 2.09
N TRP A 31 -6.34 -11.57 0.94
CA TRP A 31 -7.53 -10.72 0.83
C TRP A 31 -8.80 -11.48 1.19
N ASP A 32 -8.90 -12.73 0.73
CA ASP A 32 -10.08 -13.54 0.97
C ASP A 32 -10.19 -14.02 2.42
N ASN A 33 -9.06 -14.36 3.03
CA ASN A 33 -9.06 -14.99 4.36
C ASN A 33 -8.95 -14.00 5.52
N VAL A 34 -8.26 -12.90 5.31
CA VAL A 34 -7.97 -11.94 6.39
C VAL A 34 -8.74 -10.63 6.20
N GLY A 35 -9.22 -10.39 4.98
CA GLY A 35 -9.87 -9.13 4.62
C GLY A 35 -8.91 -8.19 3.91
N ARG A 36 -9.44 -7.08 3.45
CA ARG A 36 -8.67 -6.10 2.70
C ARG A 36 -8.93 -4.69 3.24
N PRO A 37 -7.97 -3.78 3.08
CA PRO A 37 -8.18 -2.40 3.52
C PRO A 37 -9.23 -1.73 2.64
N ASP A 38 -10.19 -1.07 3.26
CA ASP A 38 -11.21 -0.33 2.55
C ASP A 38 -10.83 1.15 2.56
N GLY A 39 -9.75 1.47 1.85
CA GLY A 39 -9.23 2.83 1.81
C GLY A 39 -10.19 3.82 1.22
N ASP A 40 -11.06 3.37 0.31
CA ASP A 40 -12.03 4.26 -0.32
C ASP A 40 -12.92 4.96 0.71
N LYS A 41 -13.21 4.31 1.83
CA LYS A 41 -14.03 4.90 2.88
C LYS A 41 -13.37 6.09 3.58
N ILE A 42 -12.05 6.22 3.45
CA ILE A 42 -11.33 7.35 4.06
C ILE A 42 -10.72 8.26 2.99
N GLY A 43 -11.21 8.16 1.75
CA GLY A 43 -10.74 9.01 0.66
C GLY A 43 -9.43 8.55 0.03
N LEU A 44 -9.06 7.30 0.24
CA LEU A 44 -7.81 6.74 -0.25
C LEU A 44 -8.14 5.64 -1.28
N ARG A 45 -8.16 6.01 -2.57
CA ARG A 45 -8.45 5.03 -3.63
C ARG A 45 -7.53 3.84 -3.49
N THR A 46 -8.09 2.63 -3.52
CA THR A 46 -7.36 1.41 -3.22
C THR A 46 -7.27 0.51 -4.43
N TYR A 47 -6.05 0.06 -4.72
CA TYR A 47 -5.73 -0.84 -5.82
C TYR A 47 -5.09 -2.10 -5.26
N PHE A 48 -5.26 -3.22 -5.96
CA PHE A 48 -4.77 -4.53 -5.53
C PHE A 48 -3.93 -5.15 -6.65
N LEU A 49 -2.69 -5.51 -6.33
CA LEU A 49 -1.78 -6.10 -7.30
C LEU A 49 -0.73 -6.93 -6.57
N GLU A 50 -0.80 -8.26 -6.71
CA GLU A 50 0.13 -9.18 -6.04
C GLU A 50 1.55 -9.01 -6.55
N ILE A 51 2.52 -9.00 -5.62
CA ILE A 51 3.93 -8.96 -5.99
C ILE A 51 4.63 -10.30 -5.87
N ARG A 52 4.03 -11.28 -5.22
CA ARG A 52 4.70 -12.48 -4.72
C ARG A 52 5.60 -13.23 -5.71
N ARG A 53 5.17 -13.47 -6.94
CA ARG A 53 5.93 -14.29 -7.91
C ARG A 53 6.17 -13.60 -9.23
N SER A 54 5.74 -12.37 -9.32
CA SER A 54 5.95 -11.59 -10.53
C SER A 54 7.40 -11.17 -10.64
N THR A 55 7.89 -11.09 -11.86
CA THR A 55 9.15 -10.39 -12.07
C THR A 55 8.90 -8.92 -11.82
N SER A 56 9.97 -8.17 -11.57
CA SER A 56 9.86 -6.71 -11.42
C SER A 56 9.25 -6.09 -12.67
N PHE A 57 9.59 -6.62 -13.84
CA PHE A 57 9.06 -6.13 -15.11
C PHE A 57 7.55 -6.34 -15.19
N ASP A 58 7.07 -7.53 -14.85
CA ASP A 58 5.65 -7.86 -14.93
C ASP A 58 4.84 -7.02 -13.95
N PHE A 59 5.34 -6.87 -12.73
CA PHE A 59 4.69 -6.05 -11.72
C PHE A 59 4.51 -4.61 -12.20
N LEU A 60 5.57 -4.03 -12.75
CA LEU A 60 5.52 -2.64 -13.22
C LEU A 60 4.60 -2.48 -14.43
N GLN A 61 4.57 -3.49 -15.33
CA GLN A 61 3.68 -3.44 -16.48
C GLN A 61 2.21 -3.45 -16.04
N GLU A 62 1.86 -4.32 -15.11
CA GLU A 62 0.49 -4.38 -14.60
C GLU A 62 0.13 -3.12 -13.80
N PHE A 63 1.07 -2.61 -13.03
CA PHE A 63 0.84 -1.37 -12.29
C PHE A 63 0.51 -0.20 -13.21
N LYS A 64 1.19 -0.10 -14.34
CA LYS A 64 0.96 0.99 -15.29
C LYS A 64 -0.46 1.00 -15.85
N ASN A 65 -1.13 -0.15 -15.85
CA ASN A 65 -2.51 -0.22 -16.31
C ASN A 65 -3.51 0.51 -15.40
N PHE A 66 -3.13 0.80 -14.17
CA PHE A 66 -3.98 1.59 -13.27
C PHE A 66 -4.01 3.08 -13.64
N ASN A 67 -3.07 3.54 -14.44
CA ASN A 67 -2.98 4.94 -14.88
C ASN A 67 -2.88 5.93 -13.71
N ILE A 68 -2.12 5.56 -12.69
CA ILE A 68 -1.87 6.45 -11.55
C ILE A 68 -0.81 7.48 -11.97
N ASN A 69 -1.09 8.75 -11.68
CA ASN A 69 -0.20 9.83 -12.06
C ASN A 69 1.04 9.88 -11.17
N HIS A 70 2.16 10.37 -11.73
CA HIS A 70 3.42 10.46 -11.00
C HIS A 70 3.39 11.52 -9.88
N ASP A 71 2.39 12.40 -9.86
CA ASP A 71 2.26 13.39 -8.78
C ASP A 71 1.43 12.86 -7.60
N GLU A 72 0.86 11.65 -7.72
CA GLU A 72 0.12 11.04 -6.62
C GLU A 72 1.07 10.29 -5.69
N GLU A 73 0.78 10.33 -4.39
CA GLU A 73 1.54 9.54 -3.41
C GLU A 73 0.99 8.12 -3.40
N ILE A 74 1.85 7.13 -3.53
CA ILE A 74 1.44 5.72 -3.54
C ILE A 74 1.82 5.09 -2.22
N LEU A 75 0.82 4.86 -1.36
CA LEU A 75 1.02 4.19 -0.08
C LEU A 75 0.91 2.69 -0.34
N VAL A 76 2.00 1.96 -0.13
CA VAL A 76 2.08 0.54 -0.45
C VAL A 76 1.97 -0.27 0.83
N ILE A 77 1.06 -1.26 0.85
CA ILE A 77 0.79 -2.07 2.03
C ILE A 77 0.91 -3.55 1.71
N CYS A 78 1.49 -4.31 2.64
CA CYS A 78 1.46 -5.76 2.62
C CYS A 78 1.09 -6.27 4.01
N LYS A 79 1.50 -7.49 4.37
CA LYS A 79 1.15 -8.03 5.69
C LYS A 79 1.85 -7.30 6.83
N SER A 80 3.16 -7.09 6.71
CA SER A 80 4.00 -6.56 7.81
C SER A 80 5.12 -5.62 7.34
N GLY A 81 5.04 -5.11 6.11
CA GLY A 81 5.93 -4.05 5.62
C GLY A 81 7.08 -4.47 4.71
N GLU A 82 7.34 -5.77 4.54
CA GLU A 82 8.52 -6.25 3.78
C GLU A 82 8.31 -6.28 2.28
N ARG A 83 7.23 -6.93 1.83
CA ARG A 83 6.91 -6.98 0.38
C ARG A 83 6.58 -5.59 -0.16
N SER A 84 5.93 -4.78 0.67
CA SER A 84 5.58 -3.41 0.28
C SER A 84 6.81 -2.51 0.17
N GLN A 85 7.83 -2.74 1.00
CA GLN A 85 9.09 -2.01 0.88
C GLN A 85 9.73 -2.28 -0.48
N ILE A 86 9.79 -3.55 -0.88
CA ILE A 86 10.34 -3.94 -2.17
C ILE A 86 9.54 -3.31 -3.31
N SER A 87 8.22 -3.38 -3.21
CA SER A 87 7.33 -2.79 -4.23
C SER A 87 7.52 -1.29 -4.33
N ALA A 88 7.62 -0.61 -3.19
CA ALA A 88 7.84 0.83 -3.16
C ALA A 88 9.16 1.22 -3.81
N GLU A 89 10.20 0.41 -3.59
CA GLU A 89 11.50 0.66 -4.22
C GLU A 89 11.42 0.51 -5.74
N LEU A 90 10.70 -0.50 -6.24
CA LEU A 90 10.50 -0.68 -7.67
C LEU A 90 9.77 0.52 -8.28
N LEU A 91 8.72 0.99 -7.61
CA LEU A 91 7.96 2.13 -8.09
C LEU A 91 8.79 3.42 -8.07
N SER A 92 9.59 3.59 -7.03
CA SER A 92 10.45 4.77 -6.92
C SER A 92 11.46 4.84 -8.06
N ARG A 93 11.98 3.70 -8.51
CA ARG A 93 12.90 3.65 -9.65
C ARG A 93 12.24 4.09 -10.95
N GLU A 94 10.91 4.02 -11.01
CA GLU A 94 10.13 4.46 -12.18
C GLU A 94 9.57 5.86 -11.96
N ASN A 95 10.13 6.60 -11.01
CA ASN A 95 9.78 8.00 -10.72
C ASN A 95 8.40 8.21 -10.11
N TYR A 96 7.81 7.16 -9.51
CA TYR A 96 6.60 7.32 -8.72
C TYR A 96 6.96 7.72 -7.30
N LYS A 97 6.07 8.45 -6.64
CA LYS A 97 6.23 8.84 -5.25
C LYS A 97 5.65 7.73 -4.37
N SER A 98 6.49 6.85 -3.87
CA SER A 98 6.02 5.69 -3.11
C SER A 98 6.38 5.81 -1.63
N VAL A 99 5.49 5.30 -0.78
CA VAL A 99 5.60 5.31 0.67
C VAL A 99 5.32 3.89 1.16
N ASN A 100 6.11 3.39 2.08
CA ASN A 100 5.88 2.07 2.66
C ASN A 100 5.05 2.18 3.94
N ILE A 101 3.96 1.40 4.01
CA ILE A 101 3.20 1.26 5.25
C ILE A 101 3.93 0.22 6.09
N SER A 102 4.76 0.68 7.01
CA SER A 102 5.75 -0.16 7.69
C SER A 102 5.19 -1.21 8.64
N ASP A 103 3.98 -1.01 9.17
CA ASP A 103 3.34 -2.00 10.02
C ASP A 103 2.35 -2.88 9.26
N GLY A 104 2.08 -2.59 7.98
CA GLY A 104 1.27 -3.44 7.14
C GLY A 104 -0.18 -3.59 7.57
N PHE A 105 -0.82 -4.62 7.06
CA PHE A 105 -2.21 -4.89 7.37
C PHE A 105 -2.38 -5.57 8.74
N GLU A 106 -1.45 -6.42 9.12
CA GLU A 106 -1.55 -7.23 10.34
C GLU A 106 -0.61 -6.81 11.46
N GLY A 107 0.26 -5.85 11.22
CA GLY A 107 1.15 -5.33 12.23
C GLY A 107 2.59 -5.81 12.09
N SER A 108 3.51 -5.09 12.73
CA SER A 108 4.93 -5.41 12.77
C SER A 108 5.50 -4.79 14.05
N GLN A 109 6.84 -4.79 14.18
CA GLN A 109 7.48 -4.10 15.29
C GLN A 109 7.22 -2.59 15.26
N GLU A 110 6.84 -2.07 14.08
CA GLU A 110 6.64 -0.63 13.89
C GLU A 110 5.26 -0.14 14.34
N GLY A 111 4.26 -1.03 14.37
CA GLY A 111 2.93 -0.63 14.78
C GLY A 111 1.91 -1.76 14.69
N ALA A 112 0.66 -1.44 15.01
CA ALA A 112 -0.41 -2.43 15.14
C ALA A 112 -0.95 -2.98 13.82
N GLY A 113 -0.77 -2.25 12.73
CA GLY A 113 -1.30 -2.63 11.43
C GLY A 113 -2.69 -2.10 11.16
N TRP A 114 -3.05 -2.08 9.88
CA TRP A 114 -4.33 -1.52 9.42
C TRP A 114 -5.53 -2.08 10.17
N LYS A 115 -5.61 -3.41 10.27
CA LYS A 115 -6.81 -4.06 10.85
C LYS A 115 -6.95 -3.84 12.36
N ASN A 116 -5.88 -3.44 13.03
CA ASN A 116 -5.86 -3.29 14.48
C ASN A 116 -5.83 -1.84 14.95
N CYS A 117 -5.92 -0.87 14.06
CA CYS A 117 -5.86 0.54 14.45
C CYS A 117 -7.12 1.33 14.08
N GLY A 118 -8.23 0.64 13.91
CA GLY A 118 -9.51 1.29 13.69
C GLY A 118 -9.79 1.74 12.26
N LEU A 119 -8.95 1.36 11.30
CA LEU A 119 -9.19 1.70 9.91
C LEU A 119 -10.18 0.72 9.27
N PRO A 120 -10.94 1.15 8.26
CA PRO A 120 -11.99 0.29 7.70
C PRO A 120 -11.44 -0.89 6.89
N ILE A 121 -12.08 -2.03 7.04
CA ILE A 121 -11.73 -3.25 6.29
C ILE A 121 -12.98 -3.83 5.65
N GLN A 122 -12.76 -4.65 4.62
CA GLN A 122 -13.84 -5.35 3.92
C GLN A 122 -13.38 -6.75 3.53
N PHE A 123 -14.32 -7.61 3.26
CA PHE A 123 -14.06 -8.98 2.78
C PHE A 123 -14.52 -9.17 1.35
#